data_6c7974767bbdd3425f85fda4da3a757a
#
_entry.id   6c7974767bbdd3425f85fda4da3a757a
#
_cell.length_a   1.000
_cell.length_b   1.000
_cell.length_c   1.000
_cell.angle_alpha   90.00
_cell.angle_beta   90.00
_cell.angle_gamma   90.00
#
_symmetry.space_group_name_H-M   'P 1'
#
loop_
_entity.id
_entity.type
_entity.pdbx_description
1 polymer ?
#
loop_
_entity_poly.entity_id
_entity_poly.type
_entity_poly.pdbx_seq_one_letter_code
_entity_poly.pdbx_strand_id
1 'polypeptide(L)'
;MKKVTLKDIANEVGVTVGAVSHVLNGIDDISEETKERVLEAVDRLGYISNGSAVSLRSGKTNTIAIIIPDISNPHLAYQIKLIEDKMRRFNYSVIILNTNENEKTEHEAIVTACSKQVDGILLCPSQHSKKNIRFMNKLGIPYVLIGRFFDGFDTDYVCADDVKGGYIAGEYLIGNGYKTSGRKPQCLSYKVWG
;
A
#
# COMPACT_ATOMS: atom_id res chain seq x y z
N MET A 1 -1.89 30.90 7.05
CA MET A 1 -2.60 31.12 5.77
C MET A 1 -4.01 30.55 5.88
N LYS A 2 -5.05 31.28 5.48
CA LYS A 2 -6.43 30.79 5.46
C LYS A 2 -6.55 29.72 4.36
N LYS A 3 -7.03 28.53 4.70
CA LYS A 3 -7.20 27.44 3.74
C LYS A 3 -8.37 27.78 2.83
N VAL A 4 -8.17 27.73 1.50
CA VAL A 4 -9.22 27.94 0.50
C VAL A 4 -10.26 26.84 0.61
N THR A 5 -11.53 27.18 0.52
CA THR A 5 -12.67 26.28 0.66
C THR A 5 -13.46 26.17 -0.65
N LEU A 6 -14.30 25.13 -0.78
CA LEU A 6 -15.26 25.03 -1.90
C LEU A 6 -16.16 26.26 -2.03
N LYS A 7 -16.47 26.92 -0.89
CA LYS A 7 -17.29 28.13 -0.88
C LYS A 7 -16.55 29.32 -1.50
N ASP A 8 -15.24 29.41 -1.29
CA ASP A 8 -14.43 30.50 -1.88
C ASP A 8 -14.39 30.34 -3.41
N ILE A 9 -14.25 29.11 -3.93
CA ILE A 9 -14.31 28.81 -5.37
C ILE A 9 -15.71 29.12 -5.93
N ALA A 10 -16.76 28.67 -5.25
CA ALA A 10 -18.14 28.88 -5.65
C ALA A 10 -18.46 30.39 -5.79
N ASN A 11 -18.01 31.19 -4.83
CA ASN A 11 -18.16 32.66 -4.85
C ASN A 11 -17.38 33.30 -6.00
N GLU A 12 -16.15 32.82 -6.24
CA GLU A 12 -15.27 33.33 -7.29
C GLU A 12 -15.85 33.14 -8.71
N VAL A 13 -16.42 31.93 -8.93
CA VAL A 13 -16.98 31.53 -10.23
C VAL A 13 -18.44 31.97 -10.41
N GLY A 14 -19.14 32.25 -9.30
CA GLY A 14 -20.57 32.60 -9.32
C GLY A 14 -21.48 31.39 -9.49
N VAL A 15 -21.10 30.22 -8.92
CA VAL A 15 -21.87 28.98 -8.96
C VAL A 15 -22.18 28.47 -7.55
N THR A 16 -22.97 27.42 -7.43
CA THR A 16 -23.24 26.78 -6.14
C THR A 16 -22.06 25.93 -5.67
N VAL A 17 -21.92 25.73 -4.36
CA VAL A 17 -20.92 24.79 -3.77
C VAL A 17 -21.15 23.38 -4.30
N GLY A 18 -22.40 22.99 -4.54
CA GLY A 18 -22.76 21.71 -5.16
C GLY A 18 -22.18 21.56 -6.56
N ALA A 19 -22.32 22.59 -7.41
CA ALA A 19 -21.75 22.59 -8.77
C ALA A 19 -20.23 22.45 -8.75
N VAL A 20 -19.51 23.19 -7.86
CA VAL A 20 -18.06 23.02 -7.69
C VAL A 20 -17.72 21.57 -7.27
N SER A 21 -18.48 21.01 -6.33
CA SER A 21 -18.28 19.62 -5.89
C SER A 21 -18.51 18.60 -7.01
N HIS A 22 -19.53 18.82 -7.89
CA HIS A 22 -19.79 17.95 -9.03
C HIS A 22 -18.64 18.00 -10.04
N VAL A 23 -18.14 19.18 -10.38
CA VAL A 23 -16.98 19.34 -11.27
C VAL A 23 -15.76 18.58 -10.71
N LEU A 24 -15.42 18.79 -9.42
CA LEU A 24 -14.27 18.16 -8.80
C LEU A 24 -14.38 16.64 -8.65
N ASN A 25 -15.60 16.09 -8.65
CA ASN A 25 -15.85 14.65 -8.59
C ASN A 25 -16.11 14.02 -9.97
N GLY A 26 -15.99 14.78 -11.07
CA GLY A 26 -16.19 14.29 -12.43
C GLY A 26 -17.63 13.88 -12.74
N ILE A 27 -18.62 14.50 -12.07
CA ILE A 27 -20.04 14.27 -12.36
C ILE A 27 -20.41 15.09 -13.59
N ASP A 28 -20.98 14.44 -14.59
CA ASP A 28 -21.20 15.00 -15.93
C ASP A 28 -22.60 15.66 -16.08
N ASP A 29 -22.96 16.50 -15.10
CA ASP A 29 -24.24 17.25 -15.09
C ASP A 29 -24.02 18.77 -15.18
N ILE A 30 -22.80 19.22 -15.46
CA ILE A 30 -22.38 20.61 -15.52
C ILE A 30 -21.84 20.92 -16.93
N SER A 31 -22.18 22.10 -17.48
CA SER A 31 -21.68 22.52 -18.79
C SER A 31 -20.15 22.61 -18.84
N GLU A 32 -19.53 22.28 -19.98
CA GLU A 32 -18.08 22.37 -20.18
C GLU A 32 -17.52 23.74 -19.83
N GLU A 33 -18.18 24.83 -20.25
CA GLU A 33 -17.79 26.19 -19.89
C GLU A 33 -17.70 26.41 -18.39
N THR A 34 -18.65 25.88 -17.63
CA THR A 34 -18.64 25.99 -16.15
C THR A 34 -17.55 25.13 -15.55
N LYS A 35 -17.30 23.91 -16.10
CA LYS A 35 -16.21 23.04 -15.66
C LYS A 35 -14.86 23.73 -15.80
N GLU A 36 -14.57 24.31 -16.98
CA GLU A 36 -13.33 25.05 -17.23
C GLU A 36 -13.14 26.21 -16.25
N ARG A 37 -14.15 27.05 -16.06
CA ARG A 37 -14.09 28.16 -15.10
C ARG A 37 -13.84 27.73 -13.66
N VAL A 38 -14.43 26.62 -13.24
CA VAL A 38 -14.20 26.06 -11.90
C VAL A 38 -12.78 25.54 -11.77
N LEU A 39 -12.27 24.79 -12.76
CA LEU A 39 -10.91 24.23 -12.73
C LEU A 39 -9.84 25.34 -12.75
N GLU A 40 -10.03 26.39 -13.54
CA GLU A 40 -9.15 27.58 -13.53
C GLU A 40 -9.14 28.27 -12.16
N ALA A 41 -10.31 28.42 -11.52
CA ALA A 41 -10.41 29.01 -10.19
C ALA A 41 -9.73 28.13 -9.12
N VAL A 42 -9.84 26.80 -9.22
CA VAL A 42 -9.15 25.83 -8.36
C VAL A 42 -7.64 26.01 -8.43
N ASP A 43 -7.09 26.07 -9.63
CA ASP A 43 -5.63 26.25 -9.86
C ASP A 43 -5.16 27.63 -9.37
N ARG A 44 -5.87 28.68 -9.72
CA ARG A 44 -5.52 30.05 -9.34
C ARG A 44 -5.56 30.28 -7.85
N LEU A 45 -6.56 29.75 -7.15
CA LEU A 45 -6.71 29.89 -5.70
C LEU A 45 -5.85 28.88 -4.93
N GLY A 46 -5.23 27.90 -5.59
CA GLY A 46 -4.46 26.85 -4.97
C GLY A 46 -5.31 25.96 -4.05
N TYR A 47 -6.54 25.64 -4.47
CA TYR A 47 -7.41 24.78 -3.69
C TYR A 47 -6.93 23.34 -3.73
N ILE A 48 -6.76 22.76 -2.54
CA ILE A 48 -6.49 21.33 -2.37
C ILE A 48 -7.71 20.72 -1.71
N SER A 49 -8.30 19.71 -2.37
CA SER A 49 -9.47 19.02 -1.84
C SER A 49 -9.19 18.45 -0.44
N ASN A 50 -10.16 18.60 0.45
CA ASN A 50 -10.04 18.01 1.79
C ASN A 50 -10.37 16.50 1.72
N GLY A 51 -9.33 15.66 1.55
CA GLY A 51 -9.47 14.21 1.47
C GLY A 51 -10.27 13.62 2.62
N SER A 52 -10.15 14.19 3.85
CA SER A 52 -10.93 13.73 5.01
C SER A 52 -12.44 13.94 4.86
N ALA A 53 -12.87 15.04 4.21
CA ALA A 53 -14.29 15.27 3.96
C ALA A 53 -14.85 14.36 2.86
N VAL A 54 -14.01 14.01 1.89
CA VAL A 54 -14.34 13.07 0.81
C VAL A 54 -14.43 11.65 1.38
N SER A 55 -13.45 11.24 2.18
CA SER A 55 -13.40 9.90 2.79
C SER A 55 -14.55 9.65 3.78
N LEU A 56 -14.97 10.67 4.55
CA LEU A 56 -16.15 10.56 5.42
C LEU A 56 -17.44 10.26 4.64
N ARG A 57 -17.55 10.75 3.41
CA ARG A 57 -18.74 10.53 2.57
C ARG A 57 -18.67 9.22 1.79
N SER A 58 -17.49 8.85 1.30
CA SER A 58 -17.27 7.64 0.47
C SER A 58 -16.96 6.39 1.30
N GLY A 59 -16.56 6.55 2.57
CA GLY A 59 -16.03 5.46 3.40
C GLY A 59 -14.66 4.96 2.96
N LYS A 60 -13.99 5.64 1.99
CA LYS A 60 -12.68 5.26 1.43
C LYS A 60 -11.72 6.41 1.49
N THR A 61 -10.47 6.12 1.83
CA THR A 61 -9.38 7.10 1.84
C THR A 61 -8.54 7.06 0.56
N ASN A 62 -8.77 6.07 -0.32
CA ASN A 62 -7.95 5.75 -1.47
C ASN A 62 -6.45 5.68 -1.09
N THR A 63 -6.17 5.06 0.04
CA THR A 63 -4.83 4.92 0.59
C THR A 63 -4.63 3.49 1.07
N ILE A 64 -3.50 2.88 0.71
CA ILE A 64 -3.05 1.61 1.28
C ILE A 64 -1.77 1.81 2.07
N ALA A 65 -1.51 0.95 3.04
CA ALA A 65 -0.22 0.86 3.71
C ALA A 65 0.58 -0.32 3.19
N ILE A 66 1.88 -0.12 2.94
CA ILE A 66 2.86 -1.18 2.73
C ILE A 66 3.77 -1.21 3.95
N ILE A 67 3.73 -2.31 4.69
CA ILE A 67 4.53 -2.49 5.91
C ILE A 67 5.61 -3.52 5.59
N ILE A 68 6.88 -3.13 5.70
CA ILE A 68 8.03 -3.92 5.28
C ILE A 68 9.12 -3.96 6.35
N PRO A 69 9.94 -5.04 6.36
CA PRO A 69 11.01 -5.17 7.33
C PRO A 69 12.18 -4.20 7.12
N ASP A 70 12.55 -3.92 5.87
CA ASP A 70 13.72 -3.08 5.58
C ASP A 70 13.57 -2.37 4.23
N ILE A 71 13.41 -1.05 4.28
CA ILE A 71 13.29 -0.20 3.09
C ILE A 71 14.60 -0.05 2.33
N SER A 72 15.74 -0.30 2.97
CA SER A 72 17.06 -0.24 2.34
C SER A 72 17.35 -1.48 1.49
N ASN A 73 16.56 -2.55 1.62
CA ASN A 73 16.68 -3.74 0.79
C ASN A 73 16.24 -3.44 -0.66
N PRO A 74 17.16 -3.51 -1.65
CA PRO A 74 16.85 -3.15 -3.04
C PRO A 74 15.73 -3.97 -3.65
N HIS A 75 15.59 -5.24 -3.24
CA HIS A 75 14.53 -6.13 -3.73
C HIS A 75 13.16 -5.64 -3.25
N LEU A 76 13.03 -5.30 -1.96
CA LEU A 76 11.78 -4.77 -1.41
C LEU A 76 11.47 -3.38 -1.97
N ALA A 77 12.48 -2.51 -2.10
CA ALA A 77 12.32 -1.18 -2.69
C ALA A 77 11.79 -1.26 -4.14
N TYR A 78 12.29 -2.21 -4.94
CA TYR A 78 11.79 -2.44 -6.29
C TYR A 78 10.36 -2.95 -6.32
N GLN A 79 10.01 -3.89 -5.43
CA GLN A 79 8.62 -4.36 -5.30
C GLN A 79 7.67 -3.23 -4.92
N ILE A 80 8.05 -2.39 -3.94
CA ILE A 80 7.25 -1.23 -3.52
C ILE A 80 7.00 -0.29 -4.71
N LYS A 81 8.05 0.01 -5.49
CA LYS A 81 7.92 0.84 -6.67
C LYS A 81 6.89 0.30 -7.65
N LEU A 82 6.92 -1.01 -7.94
CA LEU A 82 5.95 -1.63 -8.85
C LEU A 82 4.52 -1.60 -8.29
N ILE A 83 4.36 -1.80 -6.99
CA ILE A 83 3.06 -1.71 -6.31
C ILE A 83 2.53 -0.27 -6.40
N GLU A 84 3.37 0.71 -6.08
CA GLU A 84 3.00 2.14 -6.12
C GLU A 84 2.58 2.56 -7.53
N ASP A 85 3.37 2.21 -8.56
CA ASP A 85 3.05 2.46 -9.97
C ASP A 85 1.68 1.87 -10.36
N LYS A 86 1.35 0.69 -9.84
CA LYS A 86 0.06 0.04 -10.07
C LYS A 86 -1.07 0.74 -9.32
N MET A 87 -0.87 1.05 -8.04
CA MET A 87 -1.88 1.71 -7.18
C MET A 87 -2.24 3.10 -7.69
N ARG A 88 -1.26 3.85 -8.19
CA ARG A 88 -1.49 5.16 -8.82
C ARG A 88 -2.47 5.10 -9.99
N ARG A 89 -2.45 4.03 -10.79
CA ARG A 89 -3.42 3.82 -11.89
C ARG A 89 -4.85 3.63 -11.40
N PHE A 90 -5.04 3.23 -10.15
CA PHE A 90 -6.33 3.11 -9.49
C PHE A 90 -6.66 4.31 -8.59
N ASN A 91 -5.90 5.41 -8.71
CA ASN A 91 -6.02 6.60 -7.86
C ASN A 91 -5.83 6.31 -6.36
N TYR A 92 -4.97 5.33 -6.03
CA TYR A 92 -4.58 5.05 -4.65
C TYR A 92 -3.21 5.64 -4.33
N SER A 93 -3.11 6.23 -3.15
CA SER A 93 -1.85 6.63 -2.53
C SER A 93 -1.27 5.47 -1.71
N VAL A 94 0.03 5.47 -1.52
CA VAL A 94 0.74 4.44 -0.75
C VAL A 94 1.47 5.08 0.43
N ILE A 95 1.28 4.53 1.63
CA ILE A 95 2.08 4.86 2.82
C ILE A 95 3.03 3.70 3.08
N ILE A 96 4.32 3.97 3.21
CA ILE A 96 5.35 2.97 3.48
C ILE A 96 5.76 3.07 4.95
N LEU A 97 5.74 1.94 5.66
CA LEU A 97 6.10 1.83 7.07
C LEU A 97 7.18 0.76 7.22
N ASN A 98 8.33 1.14 7.78
CA ASN A 98 9.49 0.27 7.97
C ASN A 98 9.51 -0.30 9.39
N THR A 99 9.72 -1.62 9.56
CA THR A 99 9.62 -2.29 10.85
C THR A 99 10.95 -2.72 11.46
N ASN A 100 12.03 -2.71 10.68
CA ASN A 100 13.37 -3.21 11.06
C ASN A 100 13.33 -4.66 11.59
N GLU A 101 12.51 -5.53 11.01
CA GLU A 101 12.29 -6.93 11.46
C GLU A 101 11.81 -7.02 12.93
N ASN A 102 11.27 -5.98 13.50
CA ASN A 102 10.87 -5.93 14.90
C ASN A 102 9.36 -6.06 15.04
N GLU A 103 8.89 -7.07 15.80
CA GLU A 103 7.48 -7.37 16.03
C GLU A 103 6.71 -6.19 16.67
N LYS A 104 7.35 -5.48 17.60
CA LYS A 104 6.72 -4.33 18.27
C LYS A 104 6.55 -3.16 17.30
N THR A 105 7.59 -2.84 16.54
CA THR A 105 7.53 -1.79 15.51
C THR A 105 6.52 -2.15 14.42
N GLU A 106 6.40 -3.43 14.05
CA GLU A 106 5.37 -3.92 13.13
C GLU A 106 3.96 -3.67 13.69
N HIS A 107 3.74 -3.95 14.99
CA HIS A 107 2.48 -3.63 15.65
C HIS A 107 2.17 -2.14 15.61
N GLU A 108 3.14 -1.29 15.94
CA GLU A 108 3.01 0.17 15.91
C GLU A 108 2.72 0.69 14.48
N ALA A 109 3.33 0.08 13.46
CA ALA A 109 3.06 0.37 12.05
C ALA A 109 1.62 0.02 11.65
N ILE A 110 1.11 -1.14 12.07
CA ILE A 110 -0.28 -1.55 11.85
C ILE A 110 -1.25 -0.57 12.52
N VAL A 111 -1.02 -0.21 13.78
CA VAL A 111 -1.84 0.78 14.50
C VAL A 111 -1.81 2.13 13.78
N THR A 112 -0.64 2.54 13.28
CA THR A 112 -0.50 3.78 12.51
C THR A 112 -1.32 3.72 11.23
N ALA A 113 -1.24 2.63 10.46
CA ALA A 113 -2.04 2.44 9.25
C ALA A 113 -3.55 2.51 9.55
N CYS A 114 -4.01 1.83 10.61
CA CYS A 114 -5.39 1.88 11.06
C CYS A 114 -5.83 3.30 11.45
N SER A 115 -4.99 4.04 12.19
CA SER A 115 -5.28 5.42 12.60
C SER A 115 -5.37 6.39 11.41
N LYS A 116 -4.67 6.09 10.32
CA LYS A 116 -4.76 6.80 9.04
C LYS A 116 -5.95 6.34 8.19
N GLN A 117 -6.72 5.37 8.68
CA GLN A 117 -7.89 4.83 8.00
C GLN A 117 -7.57 4.33 6.58
N VAL A 118 -6.42 3.64 6.42
CA VAL A 118 -6.08 3.05 5.12
C VAL A 118 -7.13 2.01 4.71
N ASP A 119 -7.38 1.88 3.41
CA ASP A 119 -8.39 0.95 2.88
C ASP A 119 -7.88 -0.50 2.89
N GLY A 120 -6.57 -0.71 3.05
CA GLY A 120 -5.96 -2.03 3.15
C GLY A 120 -4.46 -1.98 3.47
N ILE A 121 -3.92 -3.13 3.84
CA ILE A 121 -2.51 -3.30 4.23
C ILE A 121 -1.86 -4.39 3.38
N LEU A 122 -0.70 -4.09 2.80
CA LEU A 122 0.23 -5.09 2.29
C LEU A 122 1.34 -5.26 3.34
N LEU A 123 1.43 -6.44 3.95
CA LEU A 123 2.38 -6.71 5.04
C LEU A 123 3.42 -7.74 4.62
N CYS A 124 4.70 -7.38 4.66
CA CYS A 124 5.79 -8.36 4.72
C CYS A 124 6.10 -8.63 6.20
N PRO A 125 5.57 -9.71 6.79
CA PRO A 125 5.59 -9.89 8.24
C PRO A 125 6.99 -10.18 8.78
N SER A 126 7.28 -9.66 9.98
CA SER A 126 8.35 -10.20 10.79
C SER A 126 7.94 -11.61 11.22
N GLN A 127 8.79 -12.63 10.96
CA GLN A 127 8.39 -14.05 11.17
C GLN A 127 8.51 -14.52 12.63
N HIS A 128 8.46 -13.59 13.59
CA HIS A 128 8.64 -13.95 15.00
C HIS A 128 7.36 -14.49 15.66
N SER A 129 6.19 -14.00 15.26
CA SER A 129 4.93 -14.48 15.80
C SER A 129 3.71 -14.15 14.92
N LYS A 130 2.59 -14.84 15.19
CA LYS A 130 1.30 -14.61 14.52
C LYS A 130 0.43 -13.55 15.23
N LYS A 131 0.95 -12.84 16.23
CA LYS A 131 0.15 -11.91 17.07
C LYS A 131 -0.42 -10.75 16.26
N ASN A 132 0.41 -10.13 15.42
CA ASN A 132 0.01 -8.99 14.60
C ASN A 132 -1.02 -9.37 13.54
N ILE A 133 -0.92 -10.59 12.97
CA ILE A 133 -1.94 -11.12 12.06
C ILE A 133 -3.28 -11.30 12.77
N ARG A 134 -3.28 -11.92 13.97
CA ARG A 134 -4.50 -12.04 14.77
C ARG A 134 -5.09 -10.69 15.16
N PHE A 135 -4.23 -9.69 15.39
CA PHE A 135 -4.68 -8.34 15.69
C PHE A 135 -5.40 -7.70 14.48
N MET A 136 -4.84 -7.79 13.27
CA MET A 136 -5.49 -7.30 12.05
C MET A 136 -6.83 -8.00 11.79
N ASN A 137 -6.90 -9.32 12.01
CA ASN A 137 -8.15 -10.08 11.89
C ASN A 137 -9.24 -9.56 12.85
N LYS A 138 -8.88 -9.20 14.08
CA LYS A 138 -9.82 -8.62 15.05
C LYS A 138 -10.32 -7.24 14.64
N LEU A 139 -9.48 -6.46 13.94
CA LEU A 139 -9.86 -5.14 13.46
C LEU A 139 -10.71 -5.19 12.19
N GLY A 140 -10.74 -6.35 11.51
CA GLY A 140 -11.46 -6.51 10.25
C GLY A 140 -10.89 -5.67 9.10
N ILE A 141 -9.62 -5.25 9.19
CA ILE A 141 -8.97 -4.49 8.13
C ILE A 141 -8.55 -5.44 7.01
N PRO A 142 -8.82 -5.13 5.73
CA PRO A 142 -8.33 -5.93 4.62
C PRO A 142 -6.80 -5.93 4.56
N TYR A 143 -6.18 -7.10 4.44
CA TYR A 143 -4.73 -7.21 4.27
C TYR A 143 -4.34 -8.40 3.41
N VAL A 144 -3.15 -8.31 2.80
CA VAL A 144 -2.49 -9.40 2.09
C VAL A 144 -1.05 -9.48 2.58
N LEU A 145 -0.57 -10.69 2.85
CA LEU A 145 0.84 -10.92 3.15
C LEU A 145 1.66 -10.94 1.86
N ILE A 146 2.83 -10.32 1.85
CA ILE A 146 3.72 -10.26 0.69
C ILE A 146 5.10 -10.81 1.04
N GLY A 147 5.66 -11.62 0.15
CA GLY A 147 7.01 -12.18 0.28
C GLY A 147 7.18 -13.22 1.37
N ARG A 148 6.32 -13.24 2.38
CA ARG A 148 6.34 -14.18 3.51
C ARG A 148 4.93 -14.54 3.93
N PHE A 149 4.73 -15.74 4.44
CA PHE A 149 3.45 -16.24 4.94
C PHE A 149 3.65 -17.11 6.18
N PHE A 150 2.57 -17.56 6.82
CA PHE A 150 2.60 -18.45 7.97
C PHE A 150 1.81 -19.72 7.65
N ASP A 151 2.48 -20.87 7.73
CA ASP A 151 1.83 -22.17 7.54
C ASP A 151 0.69 -22.40 8.53
N GLY A 152 -0.38 -23.04 8.03
CA GLY A 152 -1.55 -23.37 8.83
C GLY A 152 -2.33 -22.14 9.34
N PHE A 153 -2.18 -21.01 8.67
CA PHE A 153 -2.93 -19.79 8.96
C PHE A 153 -3.66 -19.35 7.70
N ASP A 154 -4.98 -19.29 7.80
CA ASP A 154 -5.84 -18.91 6.66
C ASP A 154 -5.74 -17.39 6.42
N THR A 155 -4.91 -17.01 5.47
CA THR A 155 -4.70 -15.62 5.05
C THR A 155 -4.33 -15.55 3.58
N ASP A 156 -4.76 -14.48 2.92
CA ASP A 156 -4.31 -14.18 1.57
C ASP A 156 -2.82 -13.80 1.58
N TYR A 157 -2.05 -14.39 0.66
CA TYR A 157 -0.64 -14.06 0.52
C TYR A 157 -0.15 -14.15 -0.93
N VAL A 158 0.92 -13.42 -1.21
CA VAL A 158 1.67 -13.48 -2.47
C VAL A 158 3.15 -13.64 -2.15
N CYS A 159 3.74 -14.75 -2.58
CA CYS A 159 5.17 -15.03 -2.42
C CYS A 159 5.75 -15.70 -3.65
N ALA A 160 7.09 -15.71 -3.78
CA ALA A 160 7.79 -16.52 -4.77
C ALA A 160 7.81 -17.99 -4.33
N ASP A 161 7.89 -18.91 -5.30
CA ASP A 161 8.16 -20.34 -5.05
C ASP A 161 9.68 -20.54 -4.89
N ASP A 162 10.19 -20.17 -3.73
CA ASP A 162 11.62 -20.24 -3.42
C ASP A 162 12.14 -21.69 -3.35
N VAL A 163 11.27 -22.65 -3.01
CA VAL A 163 11.61 -24.07 -2.99
C VAL A 163 11.90 -24.54 -4.41
N LYS A 164 11.01 -24.24 -5.34
CA LYS A 164 11.20 -24.56 -6.76
C LYS A 164 12.39 -23.83 -7.35
N GLY A 165 12.59 -22.54 -6.98
CA GLY A 165 13.76 -21.76 -7.39
C GLY A 165 15.07 -22.40 -6.95
N GLY A 166 15.14 -22.82 -5.68
CA GLY A 166 16.29 -23.53 -5.12
C GLY A 166 16.53 -24.89 -5.79
N TYR A 167 15.45 -25.61 -6.11
CA TYR A 167 15.53 -26.90 -6.81
C TYR A 167 16.13 -26.76 -8.21
N ILE A 168 15.62 -25.79 -9.00
CA ILE A 168 16.11 -25.50 -10.35
C ILE A 168 17.59 -25.12 -10.32
N ALA A 169 18.00 -24.28 -9.37
CA ALA A 169 19.39 -23.89 -9.21
C ALA A 169 20.29 -25.08 -8.88
N GLY A 170 19.83 -25.97 -7.96
CA GLY A 170 20.51 -27.18 -7.59
C GLY A 170 20.68 -28.16 -8.77
N GLU A 171 19.62 -28.41 -9.52
CA GLU A 171 19.65 -29.25 -10.73
C GLU A 171 20.62 -28.71 -11.77
N TYR A 172 20.61 -27.39 -12.01
CA TYR A 172 21.54 -26.75 -12.94
C TYR A 172 22.99 -26.97 -12.54
N LEU A 173 23.34 -26.80 -11.27
CA LEU A 173 24.70 -27.03 -10.77
C LEU A 173 25.13 -28.48 -10.93
N ILE A 174 24.28 -29.45 -10.54
CA ILE A 174 24.55 -30.89 -10.63
C ILE A 174 24.70 -31.27 -12.11
N GLY A 175 23.79 -30.82 -12.97
CA GLY A 175 23.82 -31.13 -14.41
C GLY A 175 25.07 -30.61 -15.13
N ASN A 176 25.70 -29.54 -14.63
CA ASN A 176 26.97 -29.01 -15.12
C ASN A 176 28.21 -29.61 -14.43
N GLY A 177 28.05 -30.68 -13.65
CA GLY A 177 29.16 -31.43 -13.02
C GLY A 177 29.76 -30.78 -11.80
N TYR A 178 29.12 -29.75 -11.24
CA TYR A 178 29.56 -29.19 -9.97
C TYR A 178 29.29 -30.20 -8.84
N LYS A 179 30.34 -30.85 -8.38
CA LYS A 179 30.24 -31.72 -7.20
C LYS A 179 30.20 -30.85 -5.97
N THR A 180 29.16 -31.00 -5.16
CA THR A 180 29.14 -30.44 -3.82
C THR A 180 30.27 -31.05 -3.04
N SER A 181 31.37 -30.29 -2.84
CA SER A 181 32.40 -30.66 -1.87
C SER A 181 31.68 -30.72 -0.50
N GLY A 182 31.72 -31.82 0.19
CA GLY A 182 30.96 -32.22 1.41
C GLY A 182 30.93 -31.26 2.61
N ARG A 183 31.05 -29.99 2.40
CA ARG A 183 30.58 -28.99 3.34
C ARG A 183 29.06 -28.97 3.19
N LYS A 184 28.35 -29.42 4.25
CA LYS A 184 26.94 -29.06 4.41
C LYS A 184 26.80 -27.59 4.04
N PRO A 185 25.95 -27.23 3.08
CA PRO A 185 25.66 -25.83 2.87
C PRO A 185 25.30 -25.28 4.24
N GLN A 186 26.03 -24.31 4.74
CA GLN A 186 25.47 -23.39 5.71
C GLN A 186 24.39 -22.67 4.92
N CYS A 187 23.29 -23.36 4.70
CA CYS A 187 22.03 -22.70 4.43
C CYS A 187 21.90 -21.75 5.61
N LEU A 188 22.17 -20.48 5.34
CA LEU A 188 21.61 -19.42 6.14
C LEU A 188 20.22 -19.93 6.52
N SER A 189 19.95 -20.04 7.79
CA SER A 189 18.73 -20.63 8.35
C SER A 189 17.52 -19.73 8.05
N TYR A 190 17.29 -19.48 6.80
CA TYR A 190 15.96 -19.25 6.34
C TYR A 190 15.33 -20.65 6.39
N LYS A 191 14.61 -20.92 7.46
CA LYS A 191 13.68 -22.03 7.46
C LYS A 191 12.79 -21.75 6.26
N VAL A 192 13.08 -22.40 5.13
CA VAL A 192 12.12 -22.62 4.09
C VAL A 192 11.07 -23.47 4.77
N TRP A 193 10.00 -22.87 5.16
CA TRP A 193 8.88 -23.53 5.77
C TRP A 193 8.23 -24.38 4.69
N GLY A 194 8.48 -25.70 4.75
CA GLY A 194 7.68 -26.70 4.08
C GLY A 194 6.46 -27.02 4.91
#